data_515b39d0f9537161acae063cb929db13
#
_entry.id   515b39d0f9537161acae063cb929db13
#
_cell.length_a   1.000
_cell.length_b   1.000
_cell.length_c   1.000
_cell.angle_alpha   90.00
_cell.angle_beta   90.00
_cell.angle_gamma   90.00
#
_symmetry.space_group_name_H-M   'P 1'
#
loop_
_entity.id
_entity.type
_entity.pdbx_description
1 polymer ?
#
loop_
_entity_poly.entity_id
_entity_poly.type
_entity_poly.pdbx_seq_one_letter_code
_entity_poly.pdbx_strand_id
1 'polypeptide(L)'
;VPKADRAARLERLFAFSNLGPFKDRLAGKLSGGMKQKLGLSCALIHQPQILLLDEPTFGVDPISRRDLWLIVHDMVAQGVTAVVSTAYMDEAERFDRVALLLHGRLLALDTPAALSAALSGEILEIELDQPRVAQAVLQAQANVLRAVLFGDTLHVLVRSAERELGTIDATLRAAGIV
;
A
#
# COMPACT_ATOMS: atom_id res chain seq x y z
N VAL A 1 -0.79 2.32 32.77
CA VAL A 1 0.58 2.89 32.90
C VAL A 1 0.77 3.32 34.34
N PRO A 2 1.83 2.85 35.06
CA PRO A 2 2.17 3.29 36.40
C PRO A 2 2.35 4.81 36.43
N LYS A 3 1.94 5.46 37.55
CA LYS A 3 2.03 6.93 37.64
C LYS A 3 3.45 7.46 37.48
N ALA A 4 4.45 6.71 37.98
CA ALA A 4 5.86 7.08 37.92
C ALA A 4 6.40 7.17 36.46
N ASP A 5 5.92 6.29 35.56
CA ASP A 5 6.40 6.20 34.17
C ASP A 5 5.63 7.09 33.21
N ARG A 6 4.48 7.61 33.64
CA ARG A 6 3.53 8.30 32.76
C ARG A 6 4.13 9.53 32.09
N ALA A 7 4.82 10.38 32.84
CA ALA A 7 5.39 11.61 32.32
C ALA A 7 6.45 11.32 31.24
N ALA A 8 7.38 10.42 31.56
CA ALA A 8 8.47 10.06 30.65
C ALA A 8 7.94 9.39 29.35
N ARG A 9 6.89 8.55 29.46
CA ARG A 9 6.27 7.93 28.29
C ARG A 9 5.53 8.95 27.42
N LEU A 10 4.80 9.87 28.02
CA LEU A 10 4.12 10.94 27.29
C LEU A 10 5.11 11.84 26.56
N GLU A 11 6.19 12.26 27.23
CA GLU A 11 7.21 13.10 26.62
C GLU A 11 7.85 12.39 25.39
N ARG A 12 8.20 11.11 25.54
CA ARG A 12 8.72 10.30 24.42
C ARG A 12 7.73 10.20 23.27
N LEU A 13 6.44 9.96 23.53
CA LEU A 13 5.42 9.85 22.50
C LEU A 13 5.14 11.19 21.81
N PHE A 14 5.16 12.31 22.54
CA PHE A 14 5.02 13.63 21.95
C PHE A 14 6.22 14.00 21.06
N ALA A 15 7.44 13.68 21.46
CA ALA A 15 8.63 13.87 20.64
C ALA A 15 8.57 13.02 19.37
N PHE A 16 8.19 11.75 19.51
CA PHE A 16 8.12 10.77 18.45
C PHE A 16 7.03 11.07 17.40
N SER A 17 5.85 11.49 17.84
CA SER A 17 4.73 11.85 16.97
C SER A 17 4.80 13.26 16.38
N ASN A 18 5.75 14.08 16.83
CA ASN A 18 5.83 15.51 16.53
C ASN A 18 4.57 16.29 16.98
N LEU A 19 3.83 15.78 17.99
CA LEU A 19 2.65 16.43 18.53
C LEU A 19 2.91 17.37 19.70
N GLY A 20 4.15 17.46 20.18
CA GLY A 20 4.54 18.33 21.29
C GLY A 20 4.04 19.77 21.18
N PRO A 21 4.23 20.47 20.04
CA PRO A 21 3.74 21.85 19.84
C PRO A 21 2.21 21.98 19.89
N PHE A 22 1.49 20.88 19.80
CA PHE A 22 0.01 20.84 19.71
C PHE A 22 -0.68 20.22 20.92
N LYS A 23 0.07 19.92 21.99
CA LYS A 23 -0.43 19.23 23.18
C LYS A 23 -1.64 19.90 23.86
N ASP A 24 -1.73 21.23 23.74
CA ASP A 24 -2.82 22.02 24.32
C ASP A 24 -3.99 22.25 23.34
N ARG A 25 -3.89 21.72 22.11
CA ARG A 25 -4.94 21.83 21.11
C ARG A 25 -5.98 20.74 21.30
N LEU A 26 -7.26 21.13 21.21
CA LEU A 26 -8.37 20.15 21.23
C LEU A 26 -8.21 19.14 20.09
N ALA A 27 -8.43 17.86 20.38
CA ALA A 27 -8.31 16.77 19.39
C ALA A 27 -9.21 16.99 18.15
N GLY A 28 -10.38 17.60 18.32
CA GLY A 28 -11.27 17.96 17.22
C GLY A 28 -10.67 18.96 16.23
N LYS A 29 -9.70 19.78 16.67
CA LYS A 29 -9.01 20.81 15.84
C LYS A 29 -7.69 20.33 15.23
N LEU A 30 -7.34 19.05 15.42
CA LEU A 30 -6.17 18.43 14.78
C LEU A 30 -6.51 18.06 13.33
N SER A 31 -5.49 18.08 12.45
CA SER A 31 -5.62 17.55 11.07
C SER A 31 -5.84 16.03 11.08
N GLY A 32 -6.23 15.46 9.94
CA GLY A 32 -6.40 14.00 9.80
C GLY A 32 -5.14 13.23 10.20
N GLY A 33 -3.98 13.60 9.64
CA GLY A 33 -2.70 12.98 9.97
C GLY A 33 -2.29 13.16 11.43
N MET A 34 -2.58 14.32 12.04
CA MET A 34 -2.33 14.54 13.48
C MET A 34 -3.24 13.67 14.35
N LYS A 35 -4.50 13.44 13.95
CA LYS A 35 -5.41 12.53 14.66
C LYS A 35 -4.93 11.09 14.59
N GLN A 36 -4.45 10.65 13.43
CA GLN A 36 -3.87 9.31 13.27
C GLN A 36 -2.63 9.12 14.14
N LYS A 37 -1.69 10.09 14.13
CA LYS A 37 -0.53 10.08 15.03
C LYS A 37 -0.92 10.07 16.51
N LEU A 38 -1.96 10.80 16.89
CA LEU A 38 -2.48 10.79 18.26
C LEU A 38 -3.05 9.41 18.61
N GLY A 39 -3.89 8.83 17.75
CA GLY A 39 -4.45 7.49 17.93
C GLY A 39 -3.36 6.43 18.11
N LEU A 40 -2.35 6.44 17.24
CA LEU A 40 -1.18 5.56 17.35
C LEU A 40 -0.43 5.78 18.66
N SER A 41 -0.19 7.03 19.08
CA SER A 41 0.44 7.34 20.37
C SER A 41 -0.36 6.81 21.56
N CYS A 42 -1.70 6.87 21.50
CA CYS A 42 -2.58 6.29 22.52
C CYS A 42 -2.46 4.76 22.58
N ALA A 43 -2.31 4.09 21.44
CA ALA A 43 -2.09 2.64 21.39
C ALA A 43 -0.70 2.25 21.92
N LEU A 44 0.31 3.09 21.75
CA LEU A 44 1.69 2.80 22.12
C LEU A 44 2.03 3.10 23.58
N ILE A 45 1.22 3.91 24.28
CA ILE A 45 1.56 4.38 25.64
C ILE A 45 1.72 3.23 26.67
N HIS A 46 1.09 2.10 26.44
CA HIS A 46 1.18 0.92 27.32
C HIS A 46 2.20 -0.13 26.83
N GLN A 47 2.96 0.17 25.77
CA GLN A 47 4.00 -0.68 25.19
C GLN A 47 3.45 -2.07 24.79
N PRO A 48 2.56 -2.15 23.81
CA PRO A 48 1.99 -3.42 23.37
C PRO A 48 3.07 -4.28 22.70
N GLN A 49 2.91 -5.60 22.78
CA GLN A 49 3.71 -6.54 21.99
C GLN A 49 3.17 -6.71 20.57
N ILE A 50 1.86 -6.49 20.40
CA ILE A 50 1.17 -6.57 19.11
C ILE A 50 0.40 -5.27 18.89
N LEU A 51 0.57 -4.69 17.71
CA LEU A 51 -0.12 -3.48 17.26
C LEU A 51 -1.02 -3.84 16.07
N LEU A 52 -2.32 -3.58 16.21
CA LEU A 52 -3.31 -3.79 15.15
C LEU A 52 -3.70 -2.42 14.59
N LEU A 53 -3.48 -2.22 13.29
CA LEU A 53 -3.77 -0.97 12.59
C LEU A 53 -4.70 -1.27 11.41
N ASP A 54 -5.88 -0.67 11.45
CA ASP A 54 -6.87 -0.80 10.38
C ASP A 54 -6.89 0.48 9.55
N GLU A 55 -6.45 0.37 8.27
CA GLU A 55 -6.35 1.48 7.31
C GLU A 55 -5.72 2.76 7.92
N PRO A 56 -4.55 2.69 8.57
CA PRO A 56 -4.03 3.79 9.40
C PRO A 56 -3.68 5.05 8.61
N THR A 57 -3.52 4.95 7.31
CA THR A 57 -3.12 6.04 6.42
C THR A 57 -4.25 6.55 5.54
N PHE A 58 -5.45 5.98 5.67
CA PHE A 58 -6.60 6.39 4.86
C PHE A 58 -6.95 7.87 5.10
N GLY A 59 -7.00 8.67 4.02
CA GLY A 59 -7.30 10.10 4.08
C GLY A 59 -6.19 10.96 4.73
N VAL A 60 -4.99 10.44 4.88
CA VAL A 60 -3.82 11.14 5.43
C VAL A 60 -2.98 11.70 4.29
N ASP A 61 -2.52 12.94 4.44
CA ASP A 61 -1.62 13.58 3.48
C ASP A 61 -0.27 12.83 3.36
N PRO A 62 0.45 12.92 2.22
CA PRO A 62 1.67 12.14 1.97
C PRO A 62 2.78 12.34 3.02
N ILE A 63 2.93 13.55 3.56
CA ILE A 63 3.95 13.84 4.57
C ILE A 63 3.60 13.14 5.89
N SER A 64 2.35 13.31 6.35
CA SER A 64 1.87 12.67 7.58
C SER A 64 1.84 11.14 7.46
N ARG A 65 1.54 10.59 6.24
CA ARG A 65 1.62 9.15 5.95
C ARG A 65 3.05 8.64 6.14
N ARG A 66 4.04 9.31 5.53
CA ARG A 66 5.45 8.96 5.70
C ARG A 66 5.87 8.95 7.17
N ASP A 67 5.52 10.01 7.91
CA ASP A 67 5.85 10.11 9.33
C ASP A 67 5.22 8.97 10.15
N LEU A 68 3.97 8.60 9.85
CA LEU A 68 3.28 7.50 10.52
C LEU A 68 4.03 6.18 10.30
N TRP A 69 4.45 5.89 9.07
CA TRP A 69 5.22 4.68 8.77
C TRP A 69 6.59 4.66 9.44
N LEU A 70 7.29 5.80 9.56
CA LEU A 70 8.53 5.88 10.33
C LEU A 70 8.29 5.48 11.80
N ILE A 71 7.16 5.91 12.37
CA ILE A 71 6.75 5.54 13.73
C ILE A 71 6.53 4.03 13.84
N VAL A 72 5.78 3.43 12.93
CA VAL A 72 5.50 1.99 12.96
C VAL A 72 6.78 1.17 12.77
N HIS A 73 7.63 1.54 11.83
CA HIS A 73 8.92 0.87 11.60
C HIS A 73 9.85 0.92 12.83
N ASP A 74 9.91 2.06 13.52
CA ASP A 74 10.70 2.18 14.75
C ASP A 74 10.17 1.26 15.85
N MET A 75 8.84 1.11 15.96
CA MET A 75 8.23 0.16 16.91
C MET A 75 8.53 -1.29 16.56
N VAL A 76 8.47 -1.64 15.29
CA VAL A 76 8.84 -3.00 14.82
C VAL A 76 10.30 -3.28 15.10
N ALA A 77 11.20 -2.33 14.86
CA ALA A 77 12.62 -2.45 15.21
C ALA A 77 12.87 -2.64 16.72
N GLN A 78 11.95 -2.16 17.57
CA GLN A 78 11.97 -2.38 19.02
C GLN A 78 11.32 -3.70 19.45
N GLY A 79 10.88 -4.55 18.51
CA GLY A 79 10.31 -5.86 18.76
C GLY A 79 8.79 -5.93 18.85
N VAL A 80 8.06 -4.86 18.49
CA VAL A 80 6.61 -4.88 18.38
C VAL A 80 6.21 -5.59 17.09
N THR A 81 5.27 -6.52 17.15
CA THR A 81 4.65 -7.09 15.95
C THR A 81 3.52 -6.20 15.47
N ALA A 82 3.59 -5.69 14.25
CA ALA A 82 2.53 -4.90 13.65
C ALA A 82 1.73 -5.72 12.64
N VAL A 83 0.41 -5.70 12.77
CA VAL A 83 -0.54 -6.24 11.77
C VAL A 83 -1.33 -5.04 11.23
N VAL A 84 -1.26 -4.85 9.93
CA VAL A 84 -1.81 -3.66 9.27
C VAL A 84 -2.74 -4.08 8.14
N SER A 85 -3.94 -3.51 8.08
CA SER A 85 -4.75 -3.54 6.87
C SER A 85 -4.46 -2.29 6.03
N THR A 86 -4.37 -2.44 4.72
CA THR A 86 -4.25 -1.31 3.79
C THR A 86 -4.77 -1.69 2.41
N ALA A 87 -5.36 -0.73 1.71
CA ALA A 87 -5.69 -0.84 0.29
C ALA A 87 -4.56 -0.33 -0.63
N TYR A 88 -3.50 0.24 -0.07
CA TYR A 88 -2.39 0.81 -0.82
C TYR A 88 -1.28 -0.23 -1.04
N MET A 89 -1.06 -0.61 -2.30
CA MET A 89 -0.06 -1.62 -2.66
C MET A 89 1.37 -1.15 -2.38
N ASP A 90 1.67 0.13 -2.56
CA ASP A 90 2.96 0.74 -2.25
C ASP A 90 3.34 0.65 -0.76
N GLU A 91 2.35 0.54 0.12
CA GLU A 91 2.57 0.25 1.54
C GLU A 91 2.82 -1.24 1.78
N ALA A 92 2.00 -2.10 1.16
CA ALA A 92 2.12 -3.55 1.29
C ALA A 92 3.49 -4.07 0.83
N GLU A 93 4.08 -3.47 -0.19
CA GLU A 93 5.43 -3.83 -0.69
C GLU A 93 6.55 -3.63 0.35
N ARG A 94 6.31 -2.84 1.39
CA ARG A 94 7.28 -2.56 2.46
C ARG A 94 7.17 -3.48 3.67
N PHE A 95 6.18 -4.37 3.69
CA PHE A 95 5.95 -5.27 4.82
C PHE A 95 6.75 -6.56 4.67
N ASP A 96 7.07 -7.19 5.80
CA ASP A 96 7.77 -8.48 5.80
C ASP A 96 6.93 -9.58 5.18
N ARG A 97 5.61 -9.56 5.42
CA ARG A 97 4.63 -10.52 4.87
C ARG A 97 3.33 -9.82 4.53
N VAL A 98 2.69 -10.28 3.48
CA VAL A 98 1.41 -9.77 2.99
C VAL A 98 0.40 -10.90 2.87
N ALA A 99 -0.79 -10.68 3.44
CA ALA A 99 -1.96 -11.53 3.28
C ALA A 99 -2.92 -10.87 2.28
N LEU A 100 -3.18 -11.51 1.14
CA LEU A 100 -4.17 -11.05 0.17
C LEU A 100 -5.54 -11.63 0.53
N LEU A 101 -6.49 -10.75 0.82
CA LEU A 101 -7.85 -11.11 1.20
C LEU A 101 -8.84 -10.70 0.10
N LEU A 102 -9.74 -11.60 -0.28
CA LEU A 102 -10.83 -11.31 -1.20
C LEU A 102 -12.11 -12.01 -0.73
N HIS A 103 -13.18 -11.25 -0.59
CA HIS A 103 -14.49 -11.75 -0.13
C HIS A 103 -14.40 -12.61 1.15
N GLY A 104 -13.58 -12.17 2.11
CA GLY A 104 -13.38 -12.87 3.38
C GLY A 104 -12.54 -14.15 3.30
N ARG A 105 -11.92 -14.43 2.16
CA ARG A 105 -11.03 -15.58 1.95
C ARG A 105 -9.58 -15.14 1.82
N LEU A 106 -8.69 -15.86 2.48
CA LEU A 106 -7.26 -15.72 2.28
C LEU A 106 -6.87 -16.34 0.94
N LEU A 107 -6.40 -15.53 0.00
CA LEU A 107 -5.94 -15.96 -1.31
C LEU A 107 -4.48 -16.37 -1.30
N ALA A 108 -3.64 -15.59 -0.64
CA ALA A 108 -2.20 -15.84 -0.53
C ALA A 108 -1.65 -15.19 0.73
N LEU A 109 -0.55 -15.74 1.24
CA LEU A 109 0.20 -15.22 2.39
C LEU A 109 1.67 -15.51 2.20
N ASP A 110 2.46 -14.50 1.84
CA ASP A 110 3.90 -14.63 1.66
C ASP A 110 4.59 -13.25 1.73
N THR A 111 5.89 -13.20 1.46
CA THR A 111 6.61 -11.94 1.25
C THR A 111 6.12 -11.26 -0.04
N PRO A 112 6.17 -9.92 -0.14
CA PRO A 112 5.82 -9.21 -1.38
C PRO A 112 6.54 -9.74 -2.62
N ALA A 113 7.84 -10.01 -2.49
CA ALA A 113 8.64 -10.55 -3.58
C ALA A 113 8.17 -11.94 -4.04
N ALA A 114 7.83 -12.84 -3.11
CA ALA A 114 7.32 -14.16 -3.44
C ALA A 114 5.94 -14.10 -4.09
N LEU A 115 5.06 -13.20 -3.61
CA LEU A 115 3.75 -12.97 -4.22
C LEU A 115 3.87 -12.45 -5.66
N SER A 116 4.79 -11.52 -5.91
CA SER A 116 5.06 -11.01 -7.26
C SER A 116 5.64 -12.10 -8.16
N ALA A 117 6.57 -12.91 -7.66
CA ALA A 117 7.16 -14.01 -8.42
C ALA A 117 6.17 -15.16 -8.72
N ALA A 118 5.13 -15.32 -7.89
CA ALA A 118 4.07 -16.32 -8.09
C ALA A 118 3.12 -15.93 -9.23
N LEU A 119 3.12 -14.68 -9.68
CA LEU A 119 2.37 -14.26 -10.86
C LEU A 119 3.00 -14.90 -12.10
N SER A 120 2.23 -15.79 -12.74
CA SER A 120 2.68 -16.43 -13.98
C SER A 120 2.52 -15.46 -15.13
N GLY A 121 3.62 -14.82 -15.56
CA GLY A 121 3.65 -13.93 -16.71
C GLY A 121 4.38 -12.62 -16.46
N GLU A 122 4.46 -11.83 -17.51
CA GLU A 122 5.12 -10.53 -17.55
C GLU A 122 4.08 -9.45 -17.93
N ILE A 123 4.21 -8.27 -17.35
CA ILE A 123 3.31 -7.16 -17.62
C ILE A 123 3.96 -6.25 -18.65
N LEU A 124 3.26 -6.02 -19.75
CA LEU A 124 3.56 -4.96 -20.71
C LEU A 124 2.74 -3.73 -20.31
N GLU A 125 3.39 -2.62 -20.11
CA GLU A 125 2.76 -1.31 -19.93
C GLU A 125 2.77 -0.60 -21.28
N ILE A 126 1.56 -0.22 -21.75
CA ILE A 126 1.37 0.32 -23.10
C ILE A 126 0.65 1.66 -22.98
N GLU A 127 1.26 2.72 -23.48
CA GLU A 127 0.66 4.03 -23.64
C GLU A 127 0.01 4.13 -25.02
N LEU A 128 -1.25 4.56 -25.10
CA LEU A 128 -2.06 4.57 -26.31
C LEU A 128 -3.09 5.71 -26.28
N ASP A 129 -3.43 6.22 -27.45
CA ASP A 129 -4.49 7.23 -27.59
C ASP A 129 -5.90 6.70 -27.27
N GLN A 130 -6.13 5.38 -27.42
CA GLN A 130 -7.43 4.74 -27.23
C GLN A 130 -7.37 3.51 -26.30
N PRO A 131 -6.99 3.67 -25.02
CA PRO A 131 -6.69 2.53 -24.15
C PRO A 131 -7.89 1.61 -23.88
N ARG A 132 -9.13 2.13 -23.89
CA ARG A 132 -10.34 1.30 -23.73
C ARG A 132 -10.62 0.42 -24.92
N VAL A 133 -10.38 0.91 -26.14
CA VAL A 133 -10.57 0.13 -27.38
C VAL A 133 -9.47 -0.94 -27.44
N ALA A 134 -8.24 -0.56 -27.17
CA ALA A 134 -7.10 -1.48 -27.07
C ALA A 134 -7.33 -2.59 -26.04
N GLN A 135 -7.89 -2.27 -24.89
CA GLN A 135 -8.25 -3.26 -23.86
C GLN A 135 -9.19 -4.34 -24.42
N ALA A 136 -10.26 -3.92 -25.10
CA ALA A 136 -11.23 -4.87 -25.67
C ALA A 136 -10.59 -5.74 -26.76
N VAL A 137 -9.76 -5.15 -27.62
CA VAL A 137 -9.07 -5.85 -28.70
C VAL A 137 -8.07 -6.88 -28.14
N LEU A 138 -7.24 -6.46 -27.17
CA LEU A 138 -6.21 -7.33 -26.59
C LEU A 138 -6.80 -8.40 -25.66
N GLN A 139 -7.86 -8.11 -24.92
CA GLN A 139 -8.50 -9.09 -24.04
C GLN A 139 -9.12 -10.26 -24.83
N ALA A 140 -9.40 -10.08 -26.11
CA ALA A 140 -9.90 -11.13 -26.99
C ALA A 140 -8.78 -12.04 -27.58
N GLN A 141 -7.52 -11.69 -27.38
CA GLN A 141 -6.38 -12.46 -27.92
C GLN A 141 -6.04 -13.66 -27.02
N ALA A 142 -5.77 -14.81 -27.63
CA ALA A 142 -5.44 -16.05 -26.89
C ALA A 142 -4.10 -15.99 -26.15
N ASN A 143 -3.18 -15.15 -26.57
CA ASN A 143 -1.87 -14.95 -25.98
C ASN A 143 -1.86 -13.88 -24.86
N VAL A 144 -2.97 -13.16 -24.65
CA VAL A 144 -3.16 -12.19 -23.59
C VAL A 144 -3.88 -12.86 -22.42
N LEU A 145 -3.21 -12.95 -21.29
CA LEU A 145 -3.80 -13.50 -20.07
C LEU A 145 -4.80 -12.51 -19.44
N ARG A 146 -4.45 -11.22 -19.45
CA ARG A 146 -5.29 -10.14 -18.93
C ARG A 146 -4.88 -8.80 -19.52
N ALA A 147 -5.84 -7.91 -19.76
CA ALA A 147 -5.63 -6.51 -20.12
C ALA A 147 -6.44 -5.63 -19.15
N VAL A 148 -5.76 -4.71 -18.45
CA VAL A 148 -6.37 -3.84 -17.41
C VAL A 148 -5.94 -2.41 -17.61
N LEU A 149 -6.91 -1.50 -17.59
CA LEU A 149 -6.63 -0.06 -17.58
C LEU A 149 -6.05 0.36 -16.22
N PHE A 150 -4.96 1.10 -16.26
CA PHE A 150 -4.32 1.68 -15.10
C PHE A 150 -4.02 3.16 -15.37
N GLY A 151 -4.91 4.04 -14.92
CA GLY A 151 -4.86 5.45 -15.30
C GLY A 151 -5.07 5.65 -16.79
N ASP A 152 -4.08 6.19 -17.48
CA ASP A 152 -4.02 6.44 -18.93
C ASP A 152 -3.23 5.35 -19.69
N THR A 153 -2.67 4.38 -18.98
CA THR A 153 -1.92 3.25 -19.55
C THR A 153 -2.75 1.97 -19.56
N LEU A 154 -2.37 1.02 -20.40
CA LEU A 154 -2.93 -0.32 -20.46
C LEU A 154 -1.88 -1.33 -19.99
N HIS A 155 -2.17 -2.03 -18.88
CA HIS A 155 -1.34 -3.13 -18.40
C HIS A 155 -1.82 -4.44 -19.01
N VAL A 156 -0.95 -5.08 -19.78
CA VAL A 156 -1.25 -6.33 -20.49
C VAL A 156 -0.39 -7.45 -19.92
N LEU A 157 -1.02 -8.39 -19.23
CA LEU A 157 -0.36 -9.58 -18.71
C LEU A 157 -0.24 -10.62 -19.82
N VAL A 158 0.97 -11.03 -20.12
CA VAL A 158 1.33 -12.04 -21.11
C VAL A 158 2.25 -13.09 -20.49
N ARG A 159 2.44 -14.22 -21.14
CA ARG A 159 3.37 -15.26 -20.64
C ARG A 159 4.83 -14.86 -20.78
N SER A 160 5.19 -14.17 -21.87
CA SER A 160 6.53 -13.66 -22.13
C SER A 160 6.44 -12.37 -22.93
N ALA A 161 6.95 -11.28 -22.37
CA ALA A 161 6.95 -9.97 -23.02
C ALA A 161 7.73 -9.99 -24.33
N GLU A 162 8.91 -10.59 -24.32
CA GLU A 162 9.78 -10.67 -25.50
C GLU A 162 9.12 -11.36 -26.71
N ARG A 163 8.35 -12.43 -26.45
CA ARG A 163 7.67 -13.18 -27.51
C ARG A 163 6.40 -12.50 -28.02
N GLU A 164 5.68 -11.83 -27.12
CA GLU A 164 4.35 -11.34 -27.44
C GLU A 164 4.32 -9.87 -27.87
N LEU A 165 5.38 -9.10 -27.59
CA LEU A 165 5.45 -7.67 -27.91
C LEU A 165 5.15 -7.38 -29.38
N GLY A 166 5.79 -8.13 -30.31
CA GLY A 166 5.57 -7.95 -31.74
C GLY A 166 4.14 -8.29 -32.19
N THR A 167 3.56 -9.32 -31.60
CA THR A 167 2.17 -9.75 -31.92
C THR A 167 1.16 -8.73 -31.39
N ILE A 168 1.40 -8.19 -30.21
CA ILE A 168 0.55 -7.16 -29.60
C ILE A 168 0.61 -5.88 -30.43
N ASP A 169 1.79 -5.39 -30.79
CA ASP A 169 1.96 -4.21 -31.65
C ASP A 169 1.26 -4.39 -33.01
N ALA A 170 1.45 -5.53 -33.67
CA ALA A 170 0.77 -5.83 -34.93
C ALA A 170 -0.77 -5.86 -34.78
N THR A 171 -1.28 -6.42 -33.69
CA THR A 171 -2.72 -6.48 -33.39
C THR A 171 -3.31 -5.08 -33.21
N LEU A 172 -2.62 -4.22 -32.45
CA LEU A 172 -3.05 -2.85 -32.19
C LEU A 172 -3.05 -2.02 -33.48
N ARG A 173 -1.98 -2.12 -34.28
CA ARG A 173 -1.89 -1.44 -35.60
C ARG A 173 -2.97 -1.91 -36.58
N ALA A 174 -3.27 -3.21 -36.61
CA ALA A 174 -4.35 -3.75 -37.43
C ALA A 174 -5.72 -3.22 -37.03
N ALA A 175 -5.90 -2.89 -35.74
CA ALA A 175 -7.11 -2.25 -35.23
C ALA A 175 -7.11 -0.71 -35.40
N GLY A 176 -6.06 -0.11 -36.00
CA GLY A 176 -5.94 1.34 -36.18
C GLY A 176 -5.63 2.10 -34.89
N ILE A 177 -5.01 1.43 -33.90
CA ILE A 177 -4.62 1.99 -32.62
C ILE A 177 -3.10 2.23 -32.63
N VAL A 178 -2.67 3.43 -32.26
CA VAL A 178 -1.26 3.87 -32.26
C VAL A 178 -0.85 4.29 -30.87
#